data_838323e6f9c184481263cf9dbe4c98c2
#
_entry.id   838323e6f9c184481263cf9dbe4c98c2
#
_cell.length_a   1.000
_cell.length_b   1.000
_cell.length_c   1.000
_cell.angle_alpha   90.00
_cell.angle_beta   90.00
_cell.angle_gamma   90.00
#
_symmetry.space_group_name_H-M   'P 1'
#
loop_
_entity.id
_entity.type
_entity.pdbx_description
1 polymer ?
#
loop_
_entity_poly.entity_id
_entity_poly.type
_entity_poly.pdbx_seq_one_letter_code
_entity_poly.pdbx_strand_id
1 'polypeptide(L)'
;MKKRKVLGAVLKMAPRILATFTFYIWKYARHPEKYPIEVRYNRIRRLIIKIIDTLHVDQKVEGIENLRELEAKDQRYLAVSNHLDVIDPLMFIYHSEKPLTFVGKKEILKIPFVRTIIKALDGMFLDRNDLRDGIRVIKNTERLIKENICSVAIFPEGTRNKNPDGDLPEFHGGTFKPAFRIGCPVLPIASFGSQNIIGESYKRTPYDIAFLPIEYASESDDGNSISFSEKIHDLIASKMYEQRDDIHKFIEEGKNKIPMRKGKVR
;
A
#
# COMPACT_ATOMS: atom_id res chain seq x y z
N MET A 1 -17.81 -21.98 -0.73
CA MET A 1 -16.70 -22.14 0.24
C MET A 1 -15.78 -20.90 0.34
N LYS A 2 -15.55 -20.16 -0.75
CA LYS A 2 -14.62 -18.99 -0.81
C LYS A 2 -14.87 -17.90 0.26
N LYS A 3 -16.11 -17.60 0.59
CA LYS A 3 -16.45 -16.55 1.59
C LYS A 3 -16.30 -16.95 3.07
N ARG A 4 -16.16 -18.25 3.39
CA ARG A 4 -16.20 -18.73 4.80
C ARG A 4 -14.94 -18.40 5.59
N LYS A 5 -13.74 -18.41 4.97
CA LYS A 5 -12.47 -18.08 5.65
C LYS A 5 -12.43 -16.61 6.05
N VAL A 6 -12.73 -15.73 5.10
CA VAL A 6 -12.78 -14.28 5.34
C VAL A 6 -13.87 -13.94 6.36
N LEU A 7 -15.06 -14.53 6.23
CA LEU A 7 -16.15 -14.34 7.19
C LEU A 7 -15.73 -14.77 8.60
N GLY A 8 -15.07 -15.93 8.75
CA GLY A 8 -14.54 -16.39 10.03
C GLY A 8 -13.49 -15.45 10.62
N ALA A 9 -12.56 -14.94 9.80
CA ALA A 9 -11.58 -13.95 10.21
C ALA A 9 -12.24 -12.63 10.62
N VAL A 10 -13.21 -12.15 9.83
CA VAL A 10 -13.97 -10.93 10.13
C VAL A 10 -14.76 -11.09 11.43
N LEU A 11 -15.48 -12.20 11.63
CA LEU A 11 -16.23 -12.47 12.86
C LEU A 11 -15.31 -12.53 14.10
N LYS A 12 -14.15 -13.19 13.97
CA LYS A 12 -13.15 -13.27 15.04
C LYS A 12 -12.58 -11.90 15.39
N MET A 13 -12.39 -11.04 14.41
CA MET A 13 -11.80 -9.71 14.58
C MET A 13 -12.84 -8.61 14.82
N ALA A 14 -14.14 -8.87 14.55
CA ALA A 14 -15.20 -7.88 14.63
C ALA A 14 -15.26 -7.10 15.96
N PRO A 15 -15.19 -7.73 17.14
CA PRO A 15 -15.22 -7.00 18.40
C PRO A 15 -14.04 -6.02 18.52
N ARG A 16 -12.84 -6.45 18.09
CA ARG A 16 -11.64 -5.61 18.15
C ARG A 16 -11.69 -4.49 17.11
N ILE A 17 -12.15 -4.78 15.87
CA ILE A 17 -12.33 -3.78 14.83
C ILE A 17 -13.33 -2.72 15.31
N LEU A 18 -14.48 -3.15 15.83
CA LEU A 18 -15.53 -2.26 16.34
C LEU A 18 -15.02 -1.39 17.49
N ALA A 19 -14.38 -1.99 18.50
CA ALA A 19 -13.83 -1.27 19.62
C ALA A 19 -12.75 -0.26 19.19
N THR A 20 -11.80 -0.68 18.34
CA THR A 20 -10.75 0.22 17.85
C THR A 20 -11.33 1.36 17.03
N PHE A 21 -12.32 1.06 16.18
CA PHE A 21 -12.98 2.06 15.35
C PHE A 21 -13.73 3.08 16.23
N THR A 22 -14.59 2.62 17.14
CA THR A 22 -15.46 3.49 17.98
C THR A 22 -14.65 4.35 18.95
N PHE A 23 -13.68 3.74 19.65
CA PHE A 23 -12.95 4.45 20.69
C PHE A 23 -11.76 5.28 20.21
N TYR A 24 -11.19 4.96 19.03
CA TYR A 24 -9.97 5.60 18.54
C TYR A 24 -10.12 6.17 17.14
N ILE A 25 -10.37 5.35 16.11
CA ILE A 25 -10.26 5.78 14.71
C ILE A 25 -11.27 6.89 14.40
N TRP A 26 -12.48 6.80 14.90
CA TRP A 26 -13.50 7.83 14.72
C TRP A 26 -13.06 9.19 15.30
N LYS A 27 -12.48 9.18 16.52
CA LYS A 27 -11.95 10.39 17.17
C LYS A 27 -10.77 10.99 16.39
N TYR A 28 -9.87 10.13 15.91
CA TYR A 28 -8.71 10.52 15.12
C TYR A 28 -9.12 11.17 13.80
N ALA A 29 -10.12 10.62 13.13
CA ALA A 29 -10.63 11.18 11.88
C ALA A 29 -11.39 12.50 12.07
N ARG A 30 -11.99 12.72 13.26
CA ARG A 30 -12.78 13.92 13.56
C ARG A 30 -11.92 15.06 14.12
N HIS A 31 -10.89 14.72 14.84
CA HIS A 31 -9.99 15.67 15.51
C HIS A 31 -8.53 15.31 15.30
N PRO A 32 -8.03 15.24 14.03
CA PRO A 32 -6.66 14.85 13.74
C PRO A 32 -5.65 15.78 14.38
N GLU A 33 -5.99 17.05 14.56
CA GLU A 33 -5.16 18.08 15.19
C GLU A 33 -4.84 17.82 16.66
N LYS A 34 -5.65 16.98 17.34
CA LYS A 34 -5.46 16.64 18.76
C LYS A 34 -4.54 15.44 18.99
N TYR A 35 -4.23 14.71 17.95
CA TYR A 35 -3.49 13.44 18.04
C TYR A 35 -2.34 13.42 17.05
N PRO A 36 -1.08 13.32 17.48
CA PRO A 36 0.06 13.17 16.57
C PRO A 36 -0.15 12.01 15.58
N ILE A 37 0.35 12.18 14.36
CA ILE A 37 0.17 11.18 13.29
C ILE A 37 0.74 9.82 13.69
N GLU A 38 1.84 9.78 14.43
CA GLU A 38 2.49 8.56 14.92
C GLU A 38 1.55 7.76 15.85
N VAL A 39 0.83 8.47 16.73
CA VAL A 39 -0.14 7.84 17.66
C VAL A 39 -1.30 7.21 16.90
N ARG A 40 -1.84 7.97 15.91
CA ARG A 40 -2.95 7.51 15.06
C ARG A 40 -2.52 6.33 14.19
N TYR A 41 -1.37 6.46 13.52
CA TYR A 41 -0.79 5.44 12.67
C TYR A 41 -0.50 4.16 13.42
N ASN A 42 0.22 4.23 14.54
CA ASN A 42 0.59 3.07 15.34
C ASN A 42 -0.63 2.30 15.88
N ARG A 43 -1.71 3.00 16.19
CA ARG A 43 -2.96 2.35 16.61
C ARG A 43 -3.62 1.58 15.46
N ILE A 44 -3.70 2.20 14.28
CA ILE A 44 -4.27 1.61 13.08
C ILE A 44 -3.39 0.46 12.60
N ARG A 45 -2.07 0.65 12.54
CA ARG A 45 -1.10 -0.39 12.15
C ARG A 45 -1.23 -1.65 13.01
N ARG A 46 -1.32 -1.51 14.34
CA ARG A 46 -1.51 -2.67 15.23
C ARG A 46 -2.81 -3.43 14.96
N LEU A 47 -3.87 -2.75 14.55
CA LEU A 47 -5.11 -3.40 14.13
C LEU A 47 -4.91 -4.14 12.81
N ILE A 48 -4.28 -3.51 11.82
CA ILE A 48 -4.01 -4.09 10.50
C ILE A 48 -3.14 -5.33 10.62
N ILE A 49 -2.04 -5.27 11.37
CA ILE A 49 -1.17 -6.44 11.61
C ILE A 49 -2.00 -7.64 12.09
N LYS A 50 -2.88 -7.44 13.08
CA LYS A 50 -3.71 -8.54 13.60
C LYS A 50 -4.74 -9.04 12.60
N ILE A 51 -5.26 -8.18 11.73
CA ILE A 51 -6.17 -8.59 10.65
C ILE A 51 -5.41 -9.46 9.65
N ILE A 52 -4.25 -9.01 9.18
CA ILE A 52 -3.44 -9.73 8.19
C ILE A 52 -2.97 -11.07 8.76
N ASP A 53 -2.48 -11.11 10.00
CA ASP A 53 -2.07 -12.35 10.69
C ASP A 53 -3.22 -13.38 10.76
N THR A 54 -4.46 -12.90 10.92
CA THR A 54 -5.66 -13.78 10.97
C THR A 54 -6.03 -14.34 9.60
N LEU A 55 -5.59 -13.69 8.51
CA LEU A 55 -5.87 -14.13 7.14
C LEU A 55 -4.93 -15.22 6.63
N HIS A 56 -3.90 -15.58 7.40
CA HIS A 56 -2.92 -16.62 7.03
C HIS A 56 -2.25 -16.33 5.68
N VAL A 57 -1.81 -15.09 5.51
CA VAL A 57 -1.04 -14.66 4.34
C VAL A 57 0.38 -15.19 4.47
N ASP A 58 0.83 -15.91 3.46
CA ASP A 58 2.19 -16.44 3.35
C ASP A 58 3.02 -15.46 2.52
N GLN A 59 3.80 -14.64 3.22
CA GLN A 59 4.51 -13.53 2.62
C GLN A 59 5.95 -13.90 2.25
N LYS A 60 6.35 -13.63 1.01
CA LYS A 60 7.73 -13.51 0.58
C LYS A 60 8.06 -12.03 0.51
N VAL A 61 9.05 -11.59 1.29
CA VAL A 61 9.43 -10.18 1.40
C VAL A 61 10.86 -10.02 0.93
N GLU A 62 11.08 -9.17 -0.05
CA GLU A 62 12.39 -8.86 -0.62
C GLU A 62 12.70 -7.37 -0.50
N GLY A 63 13.96 -6.99 -0.35
CA GLY A 63 14.43 -5.61 -0.33
C GLY A 63 13.89 -4.76 0.82
N ILE A 64 13.46 -5.37 1.92
CA ILE A 64 12.92 -4.65 3.09
C ILE A 64 13.92 -3.66 3.68
N GLU A 65 15.21 -3.89 3.46
CA GLU A 65 16.31 -3.00 3.85
C GLU A 65 16.18 -1.60 3.24
N ASN A 66 15.67 -1.48 2.01
CA ASN A 66 15.44 -0.18 1.36
C ASN A 66 14.40 0.65 2.13
N LEU A 67 13.32 0.01 2.58
CA LEU A 67 12.35 0.66 3.46
C LEU A 67 12.97 1.02 4.82
N ARG A 68 13.71 0.10 5.42
CA ARG A 68 14.34 0.32 6.73
C ARG A 68 15.39 1.43 6.70
N GLU A 69 16.11 1.59 5.60
CA GLU A 69 17.05 2.69 5.40
C GLU A 69 16.36 4.06 5.51
N LEU A 70 15.23 4.24 4.81
CA LEU A 70 14.45 5.48 4.87
C LEU A 70 13.89 5.73 6.27
N GLU A 71 13.36 4.68 6.91
CA GLU A 71 12.80 4.77 8.25
C GLU A 71 13.85 5.07 9.32
N ALA A 72 15.06 4.50 9.22
CA ALA A 72 16.17 4.75 10.13
C ALA A 72 16.70 6.20 10.02
N LYS A 73 16.68 6.77 8.82
CA LYS A 73 17.02 8.18 8.56
C LYS A 73 15.89 9.14 8.94
N ASP A 74 14.75 8.62 9.41
CA ASP A 74 13.48 9.36 9.60
C ASP A 74 13.07 10.17 8.38
N GLN A 75 13.39 9.66 7.18
CA GLN A 75 13.14 10.31 5.90
C GLN A 75 11.79 9.88 5.33
N ARG A 76 10.94 10.87 5.00
CA ARG A 76 9.67 10.60 4.32
C ARG A 76 9.91 10.46 2.82
N TYR A 77 9.07 9.66 2.18
CA TYR A 77 9.25 9.24 0.79
C TYR A 77 7.91 9.14 0.07
N LEU A 78 7.99 9.12 -1.25
CA LEU A 78 6.89 8.74 -2.12
C LEU A 78 6.99 7.24 -2.41
N ALA A 79 6.06 6.44 -1.86
CA ALA A 79 5.93 5.04 -2.22
C ALA A 79 5.10 4.91 -3.49
N VAL A 80 5.58 4.16 -4.46
CA VAL A 80 4.91 3.94 -5.75
C VAL A 80 4.78 2.45 -5.99
N SER A 81 3.59 1.97 -6.28
CA SER A 81 3.35 0.53 -6.46
C SER A 81 2.27 0.23 -7.49
N ASN A 82 2.31 -0.97 -8.04
CA ASN A 82 1.19 -1.56 -8.75
C ASN A 82 0.00 -1.84 -7.81
N HIS A 83 -1.22 -1.89 -8.37
CA HIS A 83 -2.45 -2.01 -7.58
C HIS A 83 -3.35 -3.15 -8.07
N LEU A 84 -3.42 -4.21 -7.30
CA LEU A 84 -4.22 -5.41 -7.62
C LEU A 84 -5.50 -5.50 -6.77
N ASP A 85 -5.43 -5.13 -5.48
CA ASP A 85 -6.56 -5.28 -4.56
C ASP A 85 -6.62 -4.18 -3.48
N VAL A 86 -7.76 -4.09 -2.79
CA VAL A 86 -7.95 -3.20 -1.63
C VAL A 86 -7.05 -3.56 -0.44
N ILE A 87 -6.42 -4.72 -0.48
CA ILE A 87 -5.49 -5.19 0.55
C ILE A 87 -4.09 -4.54 0.38
N ASP A 88 -3.69 -4.11 -0.82
CA ASP A 88 -2.35 -3.56 -1.05
C ASP A 88 -1.98 -2.43 -0.07
N PRO A 89 -2.83 -1.41 0.15
CA PRO A 89 -2.52 -0.38 1.15
C PRO A 89 -2.33 -0.94 2.56
N LEU A 90 -3.06 -2.00 2.92
CA LEU A 90 -2.94 -2.62 4.24
C LEU A 90 -1.63 -3.38 4.40
N MET A 91 -1.13 -4.01 3.31
CA MET A 91 0.16 -4.68 3.30
C MET A 91 1.30 -3.66 3.46
N PHE A 92 1.17 -2.47 2.88
CA PHE A 92 2.17 -1.41 3.06
C PHE A 92 2.20 -0.89 4.50
N ILE A 93 1.03 -0.67 5.12
CA ILE A 93 0.94 -0.32 6.55
C ILE A 93 1.49 -1.46 7.44
N TYR A 94 1.29 -2.71 7.06
CA TYR A 94 1.82 -3.87 7.78
C TYR A 94 3.35 -3.79 7.90
N HIS A 95 4.03 -3.48 6.80
CA HIS A 95 5.48 -3.44 6.74
C HIS A 95 6.08 -2.11 7.22
N SER A 96 5.45 -0.97 7.00
CA SER A 96 5.99 0.33 7.38
C SER A 96 5.86 0.58 8.89
N GLU A 97 6.95 0.94 9.53
CA GLU A 97 6.99 1.31 10.96
C GLU A 97 6.76 2.80 11.19
N LYS A 98 7.00 3.61 10.16
CA LYS A 98 6.77 5.06 10.18
C LYS A 98 5.44 5.43 9.53
N PRO A 99 4.87 6.59 9.85
CA PRO A 99 3.61 7.03 9.28
C PRO A 99 3.60 7.03 7.76
N LEU A 100 2.61 6.33 7.19
CA LEU A 100 2.34 6.21 5.77
C LEU A 100 0.87 6.48 5.50
N THR A 101 0.59 7.33 4.51
CA THR A 101 -0.77 7.62 4.07
C THR A 101 -0.96 7.32 2.58
N PHE A 102 -2.18 7.51 2.07
CA PHE A 102 -2.57 7.09 0.73
C PHE A 102 -3.38 8.16 -0.01
N VAL A 103 -3.28 8.09 -1.32
CA VAL A 103 -4.21 8.79 -2.23
C VAL A 103 -5.27 7.80 -2.66
N GLY A 104 -6.50 8.01 -2.20
CA GLY A 104 -7.64 7.17 -2.55
C GLY A 104 -8.53 7.84 -3.61
N LYS A 105 -9.30 7.01 -4.34
CA LYS A 105 -10.30 7.50 -5.29
C LYS A 105 -11.47 8.16 -4.53
N LYS A 106 -12.03 9.26 -5.05
CA LYS A 106 -13.14 10.03 -4.42
C LYS A 106 -14.36 9.17 -4.08
N GLU A 107 -14.65 8.14 -4.88
CA GLU A 107 -15.77 7.23 -4.63
C GLU A 107 -15.65 6.43 -3.33
N ILE A 108 -14.43 6.26 -2.80
CA ILE A 108 -14.18 5.63 -1.49
C ILE A 108 -14.84 6.42 -0.36
N LEU A 109 -15.08 7.74 -0.55
CA LEU A 109 -15.82 8.56 0.41
C LEU A 109 -17.24 8.03 0.70
N LYS A 110 -17.82 7.26 -0.21
CA LYS A 110 -19.13 6.60 -0.04
C LYS A 110 -19.10 5.41 0.93
N ILE A 111 -17.91 4.93 1.31
CA ILE A 111 -17.72 3.82 2.25
C ILE A 111 -17.29 4.41 3.60
N PRO A 112 -18.23 4.59 4.58
CA PRO A 112 -17.95 5.36 5.80
C PRO A 112 -16.78 4.82 6.60
N PHE A 113 -16.66 3.50 6.71
CA PHE A 113 -15.59 2.85 7.47
C PHE A 113 -14.20 3.13 6.88
N VAL A 114 -14.03 2.91 5.57
CA VAL A 114 -12.76 3.12 4.85
C VAL A 114 -12.40 4.60 4.82
N ARG A 115 -13.38 5.47 4.51
CA ARG A 115 -13.22 6.92 4.56
C ARG A 115 -12.67 7.40 5.91
N THR A 116 -13.19 6.86 7.00
CA THR A 116 -12.78 7.27 8.35
C THR A 116 -11.34 6.86 8.65
N ILE A 117 -10.91 5.65 8.23
CA ILE A 117 -9.52 5.19 8.38
C ILE A 117 -8.58 6.09 7.56
N ILE A 118 -8.92 6.35 6.29
CA ILE A 118 -8.08 7.18 5.42
C ILE A 118 -7.94 8.59 6.01
N LYS A 119 -9.04 9.21 6.48
CA LYS A 119 -8.98 10.51 7.16
C LYS A 119 -8.15 10.49 8.45
N ALA A 120 -8.24 9.41 9.23
CA ALA A 120 -7.44 9.26 10.45
C ALA A 120 -5.94 9.15 10.18
N LEU A 121 -5.55 8.84 8.96
CA LEU A 121 -4.16 8.76 8.47
C LEU A 121 -3.74 9.98 7.62
N ASP A 122 -4.50 11.09 7.64
CA ASP A 122 -4.29 12.27 6.80
C ASP A 122 -4.29 11.95 5.29
N GLY A 123 -5.03 10.90 4.91
CA GLY A 123 -5.11 10.46 3.53
C GLY A 123 -5.92 11.42 2.65
N MET A 124 -5.59 11.39 1.39
CA MET A 124 -6.16 12.27 0.38
C MET A 124 -7.15 11.54 -0.51
N PHE A 125 -8.10 12.27 -1.07
CA PHE A 125 -9.05 11.74 -2.04
C PHE A 125 -8.91 12.53 -3.34
N LEU A 126 -8.87 11.81 -4.46
CA LEU A 126 -8.67 12.35 -5.80
C LEU A 126 -9.92 12.13 -6.65
N ASP A 127 -10.49 13.22 -7.15
CA ASP A 127 -11.37 13.19 -8.31
C ASP A 127 -10.51 13.31 -9.58
N ARG A 128 -10.44 12.26 -10.36
CA ARG A 128 -9.61 12.22 -11.57
C ARG A 128 -10.14 13.08 -12.70
N ASN A 129 -11.41 13.43 -12.64
CA ASN A 129 -12.05 14.29 -13.63
C ASN A 129 -11.86 15.79 -13.28
N ASP A 130 -11.26 16.09 -12.13
CA ASP A 130 -10.98 17.46 -11.70
C ASP A 130 -9.47 17.72 -11.61
N LEU A 131 -8.95 18.47 -12.55
CA LEU A 131 -7.54 18.88 -12.61
C LEU A 131 -7.11 19.63 -11.34
N ARG A 132 -8.01 20.42 -10.73
CA ARG A 132 -7.73 21.18 -9.50
C ARG A 132 -7.51 20.24 -8.32
N ASP A 133 -8.28 19.15 -8.26
CA ASP A 133 -8.09 18.10 -7.25
C ASP A 133 -6.71 17.43 -7.42
N GLY A 134 -6.29 17.15 -8.65
CA GLY A 134 -4.96 16.62 -8.93
C GLY A 134 -3.85 17.54 -8.42
N ILE A 135 -3.94 18.83 -8.70
CA ILE A 135 -2.98 19.83 -8.22
C ILE A 135 -2.97 19.90 -6.68
N ARG A 136 -4.16 19.86 -6.06
CA ARG A 136 -4.30 19.86 -4.59
C ARG A 136 -3.63 18.64 -3.95
N VAL A 137 -3.82 17.45 -4.52
CA VAL A 137 -3.21 16.20 -4.04
C VAL A 137 -1.69 16.29 -4.16
N ILE A 138 -1.14 16.75 -5.28
CA ILE A 138 0.29 16.93 -5.48
C ILE A 138 0.86 17.87 -4.40
N LYS A 139 0.30 19.07 -4.23
CA LYS A 139 0.76 20.04 -3.22
C LYS A 139 0.68 19.50 -1.80
N ASN A 140 -0.36 18.73 -1.48
CA ASN A 140 -0.50 18.16 -0.15
C ASN A 140 0.49 17.01 0.08
N THR A 141 0.78 16.20 -0.94
CA THR A 141 1.85 15.19 -0.92
C THR A 141 3.21 15.84 -0.66
N GLU A 142 3.53 16.90 -1.40
CA GLU A 142 4.76 17.69 -1.21
C GLU A 142 4.87 18.19 0.24
N ARG A 143 3.79 18.78 0.79
CA ARG A 143 3.76 19.28 2.17
C ARG A 143 3.98 18.17 3.19
N LEU A 144 3.24 17.05 3.09
CA LEU A 144 3.34 15.94 4.05
C LEU A 144 4.76 15.36 4.13
N ILE A 145 5.41 15.23 2.97
CA ILE A 145 6.77 14.70 2.88
C ILE A 145 7.79 15.75 3.35
N LYS A 146 7.71 16.99 2.84
CA LYS A 146 8.68 18.06 3.13
C LYS A 146 8.67 18.48 4.61
N GLU A 147 7.48 18.51 5.24
CA GLU A 147 7.31 18.82 6.67
C GLU A 147 7.58 17.61 7.57
N ASN A 148 8.06 16.51 7.02
CA ASN A 148 8.37 15.26 7.72
C ASN A 148 7.17 14.67 8.50
N ILE A 149 5.93 14.91 8.02
CA ILE A 149 4.72 14.44 8.69
C ILE A 149 4.54 12.95 8.45
N CYS A 150 4.40 12.53 7.18
CA CYS A 150 4.27 11.13 6.81
C CYS A 150 4.70 10.89 5.36
N SER A 151 5.07 9.65 5.05
CA SER A 151 5.26 9.19 3.68
C SER A 151 3.90 9.05 2.97
N VAL A 152 3.91 9.08 1.64
CA VAL A 152 2.68 8.98 0.85
C VAL A 152 2.82 7.84 -0.15
N ALA A 153 1.88 6.90 -0.14
CA ALA A 153 1.80 5.83 -1.13
C ALA A 153 0.75 6.15 -2.19
N ILE A 154 1.14 5.95 -3.44
CA ILE A 154 0.32 6.20 -4.61
C ILE A 154 0.39 4.98 -5.55
N PHE A 155 -0.75 4.68 -6.15
CA PHE A 155 -0.89 3.68 -7.22
C PHE A 155 -1.03 4.42 -8.55
N PRO A 156 0.04 4.56 -9.33
CA PRO A 156 0.06 5.44 -10.50
C PRO A 156 -0.78 4.96 -11.69
N GLU A 157 -1.19 3.69 -11.71
CA GLU A 157 -2.22 3.17 -12.62
C GLU A 157 -3.56 3.91 -12.46
N GLY A 158 -3.73 4.50 -11.31
CA GLY A 158 -4.94 5.22 -10.96
C GLY A 158 -6.16 4.32 -10.74
N THR A 159 -6.13 3.04 -11.02
CA THR A 159 -7.20 2.06 -10.79
C THR A 159 -6.57 0.70 -10.44
N ARG A 160 -7.36 -0.19 -9.85
CA ARG A 160 -6.92 -1.58 -9.67
C ARG A 160 -6.80 -2.26 -11.02
N ASN A 161 -5.69 -2.96 -11.25
CA ASN A 161 -5.54 -3.82 -12.41
C ASN A 161 -6.53 -5.00 -12.29
N LYS A 162 -7.44 -5.09 -13.26
CA LYS A 162 -8.46 -6.15 -13.32
C LYS A 162 -7.97 -7.44 -13.99
N ASN A 163 -6.83 -7.35 -14.66
CA ASN A 163 -6.16 -8.47 -15.29
C ASN A 163 -4.75 -8.64 -14.70
N PRO A 164 -4.64 -9.22 -13.49
CA PRO A 164 -3.34 -9.35 -12.81
C PRO A 164 -2.35 -10.24 -13.54
N ASP A 165 -2.83 -11.13 -14.40
CA ASP A 165 -2.00 -12.03 -15.20
C ASP A 165 -1.55 -11.40 -16.53
N GLY A 166 -2.08 -10.24 -16.88
CA GLY A 166 -1.67 -9.45 -18.04
C GLY A 166 -0.54 -8.46 -17.71
N ASP A 167 -0.34 -7.54 -18.65
CA ASP A 167 0.65 -6.49 -18.50
C ASP A 167 0.25 -5.47 -17.42
N LEU A 168 1.27 -4.89 -16.79
CA LEU A 168 1.07 -3.78 -15.86
C LEU A 168 0.60 -2.55 -16.66
N PRO A 169 -0.54 -1.93 -16.29
CA PRO A 169 -1.00 -0.71 -16.96
C PRO A 169 0.00 0.45 -16.83
N GLU A 170 -0.04 1.34 -17.80
CA GLU A 170 0.80 2.54 -17.82
C GLU A 170 0.65 3.40 -16.56
N PHE A 171 1.74 4.03 -16.16
CA PHE A 171 1.78 4.92 -15.01
C PHE A 171 1.52 6.38 -15.43
N HIS A 172 0.71 7.07 -14.66
CA HIS A 172 0.49 8.50 -14.85
C HIS A 172 1.70 9.30 -14.37
N GLY A 173 2.46 9.91 -15.28
CA GLY A 173 3.67 10.70 -14.99
C GLY A 173 3.45 11.85 -14.00
N GLY A 174 2.22 12.38 -13.91
CA GLY A 174 1.85 13.38 -12.91
C GLY A 174 2.01 12.94 -11.46
N THR A 175 2.03 11.63 -11.19
CA THR A 175 2.25 11.03 -9.87
C THR A 175 3.63 11.38 -9.31
N PHE A 176 4.63 11.54 -10.18
CA PHE A 176 6.02 11.78 -9.79
C PHE A 176 6.39 13.25 -9.60
N LYS A 177 5.47 14.19 -9.90
CA LYS A 177 5.73 15.63 -9.72
C LYS A 177 6.25 16.01 -8.32
N PRO A 178 5.77 15.42 -7.20
CA PRO A 178 6.36 15.69 -5.89
C PRO A 178 7.86 15.38 -5.84
N ALA A 179 8.29 14.22 -6.38
CA ALA A 179 9.70 13.83 -6.39
C ALA A 179 10.59 14.84 -7.11
N PHE A 180 10.12 15.36 -8.26
CA PHE A 180 10.85 16.41 -9.00
C PHE A 180 10.86 17.75 -8.29
N ARG A 181 9.78 18.15 -7.62
CA ARG A 181 9.66 19.48 -7.02
C ARG A 181 10.35 19.63 -5.68
N ILE A 182 10.36 18.58 -4.87
CA ILE A 182 10.92 18.63 -3.53
C ILE A 182 12.13 17.70 -3.33
N GLY A 183 12.55 16.97 -4.38
CA GLY A 183 13.70 16.06 -4.32
C GLY A 183 13.53 14.90 -3.34
N CYS A 184 12.29 14.47 -3.06
CA CYS A 184 12.08 13.38 -2.13
C CYS A 184 12.42 12.03 -2.76
N PRO A 185 12.88 11.05 -1.94
CA PRO A 185 13.09 9.70 -2.43
C PRO A 185 11.79 9.06 -2.91
N VAL A 186 11.88 8.28 -3.96
CA VAL A 186 10.83 7.40 -4.46
C VAL A 186 11.19 5.98 -4.08
N LEU A 187 10.29 5.28 -3.40
CA LEU A 187 10.41 3.86 -3.06
C LEU A 187 9.48 3.06 -3.97
N PRO A 188 9.99 2.44 -5.04
CA PRO A 188 9.19 1.56 -5.87
C PRO A 188 8.89 0.26 -5.13
N ILE A 189 7.66 -0.22 -5.22
CA ILE A 189 7.20 -1.44 -4.56
C ILE A 189 6.48 -2.31 -5.58
N ALA A 190 6.94 -3.53 -5.78
CA ALA A 190 6.24 -4.53 -6.57
C ALA A 190 5.51 -5.51 -5.66
N SER A 191 4.27 -5.85 -5.98
CA SER A 191 3.55 -6.87 -5.21
C SER A 191 2.65 -7.73 -6.10
N PHE A 192 2.50 -9.00 -5.71
CA PHE A 192 1.57 -9.92 -6.36
C PHE A 192 0.91 -10.86 -5.34
N GLY A 193 -0.32 -11.28 -5.62
CA GLY A 193 -1.07 -12.23 -4.81
C GLY A 193 -2.10 -11.61 -3.87
N SER A 194 -2.17 -10.28 -3.73
CA SER A 194 -3.16 -9.61 -2.86
C SER A 194 -4.60 -9.91 -3.28
N GLN A 195 -4.88 -10.05 -4.58
CA GLN A 195 -6.19 -10.42 -5.13
C GLN A 195 -6.70 -11.78 -4.64
N ASN A 196 -5.79 -12.66 -4.21
CA ASN A 196 -6.11 -13.98 -3.69
C ASN A 196 -6.45 -13.98 -2.19
N ILE A 197 -6.08 -12.94 -1.44
CA ILE A 197 -6.22 -12.91 0.02
C ILE A 197 -7.69 -12.96 0.45
N ILE A 198 -8.55 -12.19 -0.22
CA ILE A 198 -10.00 -12.19 0.02
C ILE A 198 -10.73 -13.12 -0.97
N GLY A 199 -10.25 -13.18 -2.21
CA GLY A 199 -10.90 -13.91 -3.31
C GLY A 199 -10.86 -15.42 -3.19
N GLU A 200 -9.81 -16.00 -2.61
CA GLU A 200 -9.58 -17.43 -2.57
C GLU A 200 -9.58 -18.02 -1.15
N SER A 201 -9.96 -19.30 -1.04
CA SER A 201 -10.00 -20.04 0.24
C SER A 201 -8.78 -20.92 0.43
N TYR A 202 -7.61 -20.38 0.23
CA TYR A 202 -6.35 -21.11 0.47
C TYR A 202 -6.11 -21.30 1.98
N LYS A 203 -5.55 -22.43 2.38
CA LYS A 203 -5.05 -22.62 3.75
C LYS A 203 -3.81 -21.75 4.03
N ARG A 204 -3.09 -21.42 2.96
CA ARG A 204 -1.88 -20.60 2.93
C ARG A 204 -1.98 -19.75 1.66
N THR A 205 -2.26 -18.46 1.81
CA THR A 205 -2.41 -17.56 0.67
C THR A 205 -1.08 -16.92 0.35
N PRO A 206 -0.46 -17.27 -0.80
CA PRO A 206 0.82 -16.69 -1.17
C PRO A 206 0.66 -15.21 -1.51
N TYR A 207 1.60 -14.41 -1.05
CA TYR A 207 1.71 -12.99 -1.34
C TYR A 207 3.18 -12.60 -1.36
N ASP A 208 3.62 -12.01 -2.44
CA ASP A 208 4.98 -11.54 -2.60
C ASP A 208 5.01 -10.01 -2.65
N ILE A 209 5.97 -9.42 -1.96
CA ILE A 209 6.21 -7.97 -1.95
C ILE A 209 7.72 -7.71 -2.00
N ALA A 210 8.12 -6.79 -2.86
CA ALA A 210 9.50 -6.34 -2.98
C ALA A 210 9.58 -4.82 -2.85
N PHE A 211 10.42 -4.37 -1.94
CA PHE A 211 10.82 -2.97 -1.80
C PHE A 211 12.07 -2.76 -2.67
N LEU A 212 11.89 -2.18 -3.85
CA LEU A 212 12.95 -2.03 -4.84
C LEU A 212 13.95 -0.93 -4.42
N PRO A 213 15.10 -0.80 -5.09
CA PRO A 213 16.05 0.26 -4.78
C PRO A 213 15.40 1.65 -4.78
N ILE A 214 15.87 2.49 -3.87
CA ILE A 214 15.38 3.87 -3.74
C ILE A 214 15.84 4.66 -4.96
N GLU A 215 14.91 5.39 -5.57
CA GLU A 215 15.15 6.19 -6.77
C GLU A 215 14.98 7.69 -6.47
N TYR A 216 15.76 8.52 -7.13
CA TYR A 216 15.68 9.97 -7.04
C TYR A 216 15.41 10.59 -8.41
N ALA A 217 14.45 11.51 -8.48
CA ALA A 217 14.11 12.18 -9.74
C ALA A 217 15.25 13.05 -10.28
N SER A 218 16.18 13.51 -9.41
CA SER A 218 17.39 14.23 -9.81
C SER A 218 18.40 13.37 -10.58
N GLU A 219 18.27 12.06 -10.50
CA GLU A 219 19.12 11.09 -11.19
C GLU A 219 18.52 10.62 -12.53
N SER A 220 17.40 11.20 -12.94
CA SER A 220 16.84 10.90 -14.27
C SER A 220 17.63 11.63 -15.35
N ASP A 221 18.02 10.90 -16.39
CA ASP A 221 18.93 11.36 -17.47
C ASP A 221 18.43 12.62 -18.20
N ASP A 222 17.13 12.85 -18.27
CA ASP A 222 16.51 13.93 -19.02
C ASP A 222 15.69 14.92 -18.18
N GLY A 223 15.63 14.72 -16.87
CA GLY A 223 14.82 15.56 -15.95
C GLY A 223 13.33 15.54 -16.24
N ASN A 224 12.83 14.53 -16.98
CA ASN A 224 11.44 14.42 -17.41
C ASN A 224 10.65 13.43 -16.52
N SER A 225 9.50 13.87 -16.05
CA SER A 225 8.63 13.02 -15.21
C SER A 225 7.98 11.86 -15.97
N ILE A 226 7.95 11.89 -17.30
CA ILE A 226 7.39 10.80 -18.12
C ILE A 226 8.40 9.67 -18.20
N SER A 227 9.64 9.93 -18.62
CA SER A 227 10.69 8.90 -18.68
C SER A 227 11.03 8.33 -17.31
N PHE A 228 11.01 9.14 -16.25
CA PHE A 228 11.14 8.64 -14.88
C PHE A 228 9.98 7.72 -14.50
N SER A 229 8.75 8.06 -14.93
CA SER A 229 7.56 7.22 -14.74
C SER A 229 7.71 5.88 -15.46
N GLU A 230 8.21 5.88 -16.70
CA GLU A 230 8.48 4.67 -17.48
C GLU A 230 9.55 3.80 -16.82
N LYS A 231 10.64 4.41 -16.36
CA LYS A 231 11.70 3.70 -15.61
C LYS A 231 11.12 2.98 -14.38
N ILE A 232 10.34 3.69 -13.57
CA ILE A 232 9.74 3.11 -12.34
C ILE A 232 8.70 2.04 -12.69
N HIS A 233 7.93 2.26 -13.76
CA HIS A 233 6.99 1.27 -14.28
C HIS A 233 7.71 -0.04 -14.64
N ASP A 234 8.78 0.03 -15.42
CA ASP A 234 9.51 -1.14 -15.90
C ASP A 234 10.19 -1.91 -14.76
N LEU A 235 10.74 -1.20 -13.77
CA LEU A 235 11.27 -1.81 -12.54
C LEU A 235 10.19 -2.59 -11.80
N ILE A 236 9.02 -2.00 -11.59
CA ILE A 236 7.91 -2.63 -10.88
C ILE A 236 7.32 -3.79 -11.72
N ALA A 237 7.14 -3.59 -13.04
CA ALA A 237 6.59 -4.60 -13.94
C ALA A 237 7.47 -5.85 -13.98
N SER A 238 8.78 -5.68 -14.19
CA SER A 238 9.73 -6.80 -14.21
C SER A 238 9.65 -7.64 -12.95
N LYS A 239 9.66 -6.99 -11.77
CA LYS A 239 9.59 -7.69 -10.49
C LYS A 239 8.22 -8.31 -10.23
N MET A 240 7.13 -7.62 -10.59
CA MET A 240 5.77 -8.14 -10.47
C MET A 240 5.57 -9.42 -11.31
N TYR A 241 6.13 -9.46 -12.52
CA TYR A 241 6.03 -10.66 -13.39
C TYR A 241 6.79 -11.85 -12.78
N GLU A 242 7.97 -11.64 -12.23
CA GLU A 242 8.71 -12.68 -11.47
C GLU A 242 7.88 -13.21 -10.30
N GLN A 243 7.30 -12.32 -9.50
CA GLN A 243 6.44 -12.67 -8.36
C GLN A 243 5.18 -13.43 -8.79
N ARG A 244 4.58 -13.05 -9.93
CA ARG A 244 3.45 -13.74 -10.52
C ARG A 244 3.79 -15.19 -10.84
N ASP A 245 4.90 -15.41 -11.52
CA ASP A 245 5.33 -16.73 -11.94
C ASP A 245 5.68 -17.62 -10.72
N ASP A 246 6.32 -17.04 -9.70
CA ASP A 246 6.61 -17.71 -8.43
C ASP A 246 5.32 -18.15 -7.71
N ILE A 247 4.32 -17.29 -7.67
CA ILE A 247 3.03 -17.58 -7.01
C ILE A 247 2.24 -18.61 -7.80
N HIS A 248 2.20 -18.55 -9.12
CA HIS A 248 1.56 -19.58 -9.95
C HIS A 248 2.19 -20.95 -9.71
N LYS A 249 3.52 -21.03 -9.75
CA LYS A 249 4.26 -22.27 -9.42
C LYS A 249 3.94 -22.78 -8.01
N PHE A 250 3.88 -21.89 -7.01
CA PHE A 250 3.52 -22.26 -5.64
C PHE A 250 2.12 -22.89 -5.56
N ILE A 251 1.17 -22.36 -6.33
CA ILE A 251 -0.21 -22.87 -6.38
C ILE A 251 -0.27 -24.20 -7.12
N GLU A 252 0.40 -24.33 -8.26
CA GLU A 252 0.47 -25.56 -9.07
C GLU A 252 1.07 -26.71 -8.28
N GLU A 253 2.12 -26.48 -7.50
CA GLU A 253 2.73 -27.45 -6.60
C GLU A 253 1.84 -27.80 -5.39
N GLY A 254 0.66 -27.21 -5.26
CA GLY A 254 -0.31 -27.49 -4.20
C GLY A 254 0.11 -26.97 -2.82
N LYS A 255 1.14 -26.14 -2.70
CA LYS A 255 1.66 -25.58 -1.43
C LYS A 255 0.61 -24.72 -0.71
N ASN A 256 -0.30 -24.10 -1.44
CA ASN A 256 -1.43 -23.33 -0.90
C ASN A 256 -2.45 -24.20 -0.12
N LYS A 257 -2.44 -25.52 -0.31
CA LYS A 257 -3.31 -26.48 0.40
C LYS A 257 -2.73 -26.93 1.74
N ILE A 258 -1.46 -26.68 1.99
CA ILE A 258 -0.74 -27.05 3.20
C ILE A 258 -0.86 -25.90 4.23
N PRO A 259 -1.28 -26.17 5.49
CA PRO A 259 -1.34 -25.13 6.51
C PRO A 259 0.03 -24.51 6.81
N MET A 260 0.05 -23.21 7.08
CA MET A 260 1.28 -22.54 7.54
C MET A 260 1.75 -23.14 8.87
N ARG A 261 3.03 -23.40 8.99
CA ARG A 261 3.68 -23.61 10.30
C ARG A 261 3.79 -22.24 10.97
N LYS A 262 3.38 -22.14 12.25
CA LYS A 262 3.48 -20.89 13.01
C LYS A 262 4.92 -20.37 12.99
N GLY A 263 5.11 -19.10 12.64
CA GLY A 263 6.38 -18.39 12.77
C GLY A 263 7.28 -18.35 11.52
N LYS A 264 6.83 -18.72 10.34
CA LYS A 264 7.63 -18.56 9.11
C LYS A 264 7.01 -17.52 8.16
N VAL A 265 7.76 -16.42 7.93
CA VAL A 265 7.71 -15.62 6.71
C VAL A 265 8.52 -16.38 5.64
N ARG A 266 8.04 -16.44 4.41
CA ARG A 266 8.67 -17.13 3.28
C ARG A 266 9.88 -16.36 2.76
#